data_0ab13eed67a098138c74f3bf242abc56
#
_entry.id   0ab13eed67a098138c74f3bf242abc56
#
_cell.length_a   1.000
_cell.length_b   1.000
_cell.length_c   1.000
_cell.angle_alpha   90.00
_cell.angle_beta   90.00
_cell.angle_gamma   90.00
#
_symmetry.space_group_name_H-M   'P 1'
#
loop_
_entity.id
_entity.type
_entity.pdbx_description
1 polymer ?
#
loop_
_entity_poly.entity_id
_entity_poly.type
_entity_poly.pdbx_seq_one_letter_code
_entity_poly.pdbx_strand_id
1 'polypeptide(L)'
;MKPIKEGKVREIYDNGDSLIMVATDRISCFDVILRNKVDKKGTVLTQMSKFWFDMTRDIVPNHMISVDVNDMPEFFRKPEFDGNSMMCRKLEMLPIECIVRGYITGSGWESYQKTGFVCGIRLPEGLKESEKLPEPIYTPSTKAEIGDHDENISYEKSIEVLEKQFPGKGEEYAKALKDLTIALYKKCADYAAEHGIIIADTKFEFGLDEEGRVVLGDEMLTPDSSRFWPADSYEPGHSQASFDKQFARDWLKQNPDNDWTLPDEIVQKTQDKYLQAYRMLTGKEL
;
A
#
# COMPACT_ATOMS: atom_id res chain seq x y z
N MET A 1 15.34 -13.98 17.85
CA MET A 1 14.09 -13.29 18.16
C MET A 1 12.99 -13.90 17.29
N LYS A 2 11.74 -14.01 17.75
CA LYS A 2 10.63 -14.51 16.94
C LYS A 2 9.69 -13.35 16.64
N PRO A 3 9.09 -13.29 15.44
CA PRO A 3 8.08 -12.28 15.14
C PRO A 3 6.83 -12.50 16.00
N ILE A 4 6.19 -11.42 16.40
CA ILE A 4 4.88 -11.45 17.08
C ILE A 4 3.73 -11.55 16.07
N LYS A 5 3.99 -11.22 14.80
CA LYS A 5 3.06 -11.37 13.68
C LYS A 5 3.83 -11.67 12.40
N GLU A 6 3.37 -12.70 11.69
CA GLU A 6 3.83 -13.03 10.34
C GLU A 6 2.69 -12.78 9.36
N GLY A 7 2.84 -11.75 8.51
CA GLY A 7 1.96 -11.51 7.38
C GLY A 7 2.41 -12.24 6.12
N LYS A 8 1.68 -12.06 5.02
CA LYS A 8 2.02 -12.67 3.72
C LYS A 8 3.42 -12.25 3.24
N VAL A 9 3.81 -11.00 3.47
CA VAL A 9 5.07 -10.42 2.98
C VAL A 9 5.88 -9.72 4.08
N ARG A 10 5.34 -9.52 5.27
CA ARG A 10 6.00 -8.82 6.39
C ARG A 10 6.01 -9.63 7.66
N GLU A 11 7.05 -9.40 8.44
CA GLU A 11 7.20 -9.90 9.80
C GLU A 11 7.31 -8.72 10.75
N ILE A 12 6.63 -8.79 11.89
CA ILE A 12 6.63 -7.75 12.91
C ILE A 12 7.22 -8.32 14.18
N TYR A 13 8.20 -7.64 14.73
CA TYR A 13 8.90 -8.00 15.95
C TYR A 13 8.64 -6.97 17.03
N ASP A 14 8.39 -7.42 18.24
CA ASP A 14 8.30 -6.54 19.40
C ASP A 14 9.72 -6.15 19.89
N ASN A 15 9.97 -4.86 20.02
CA ASN A 15 11.23 -4.30 20.50
C ASN A 15 11.01 -3.44 21.75
N GLY A 16 10.11 -3.84 22.66
CA GLY A 16 9.78 -3.07 23.85
C GLY A 16 8.92 -1.84 23.52
N ASP A 17 9.53 -0.66 23.52
CA ASP A 17 8.80 0.60 23.24
C ASP A 17 8.56 0.84 21.73
N SER A 18 9.09 -0.01 20.88
CA SER A 18 8.97 0.09 19.44
C SER A 18 8.64 -1.25 18.79
N LEU A 19 8.41 -1.24 17.47
CA LEU A 19 8.30 -2.43 16.63
C LEU A 19 9.42 -2.42 15.60
N ILE A 20 9.82 -3.60 15.14
CA ILE A 20 10.64 -3.74 13.95
C ILE A 20 9.83 -4.49 12.92
N MET A 21 9.61 -3.84 11.77
CA MET A 21 8.91 -4.38 10.62
C MET A 21 9.94 -4.81 9.58
N VAL A 22 9.95 -6.10 9.23
CA VAL A 22 10.82 -6.67 8.20
C VAL A 22 9.97 -6.99 6.99
N ALA A 23 10.21 -6.31 5.88
CA ALA A 23 9.63 -6.66 4.60
C ALA A 23 10.45 -7.80 3.98
N THR A 24 9.80 -8.90 3.66
CA THR A 24 10.47 -10.07 3.09
C THR A 24 10.40 -10.07 1.57
N ASP A 25 11.20 -10.92 0.94
CA ASP A 25 11.17 -11.17 -0.50
C ASP A 25 10.06 -12.15 -0.92
N ARG A 26 9.19 -12.55 0.02
CA ARG A 26 8.01 -13.35 -0.30
C ARG A 26 7.07 -12.58 -1.23
N ILE A 27 6.49 -13.27 -2.17
CA ILE A 27 5.45 -12.74 -3.05
C ILE A 27 4.14 -13.49 -2.81
N SER A 28 3.03 -12.76 -2.78
CA SER A 28 1.70 -13.32 -2.65
C SER A 28 0.83 -12.90 -3.84
N CYS A 29 0.14 -13.87 -4.43
CA CYS A 29 -0.85 -13.65 -5.48
C CYS A 29 -2.12 -14.43 -5.13
N PHE A 30 -3.30 -13.83 -5.34
CA PHE A 30 -4.59 -14.46 -5.05
C PHE A 30 -4.67 -15.04 -3.61
N ASP A 31 -4.15 -14.26 -2.65
CA ASP A 31 -4.08 -14.61 -1.23
C ASP A 31 -3.17 -15.80 -0.86
N VAL A 32 -2.48 -16.37 -1.82
CA VAL A 32 -1.51 -17.46 -1.62
C VAL A 32 -0.08 -16.92 -1.67
N ILE A 33 0.76 -17.33 -0.72
CA ILE A 33 2.20 -17.06 -0.75
C ILE A 33 2.83 -18.06 -1.72
N LEU A 34 3.53 -17.54 -2.73
CA LEU A 34 4.20 -18.36 -3.73
C LEU A 34 5.46 -19.03 -3.15
N ARG A 35 5.90 -20.10 -3.78
CA ARG A 35 7.13 -20.82 -3.37
C ARG A 35 8.39 -20.03 -3.73
N ASN A 36 8.34 -19.20 -4.76
CA ASN A 36 9.43 -18.31 -5.14
C ASN A 36 9.55 -17.11 -4.19
N LYS A 37 10.76 -16.56 -4.15
CA LYS A 37 11.03 -15.22 -3.62
C LYS A 37 11.43 -14.31 -4.77
N VAL A 38 11.17 -13.03 -4.62
CA VAL A 38 11.61 -11.98 -5.55
C VAL A 38 12.70 -11.18 -4.85
N ASP A 39 13.92 -11.42 -5.25
CA ASP A 39 15.10 -10.81 -4.63
C ASP A 39 15.00 -9.28 -4.60
N LYS A 40 15.44 -8.67 -3.50
CA LYS A 40 15.35 -7.22 -3.20
C LYS A 40 13.94 -6.65 -3.10
N LYS A 41 12.88 -7.45 -3.23
CA LYS A 41 11.51 -6.94 -3.09
C LYS A 41 11.29 -6.29 -1.73
N GLY A 42 11.70 -6.95 -0.65
CA GLY A 42 11.60 -6.41 0.71
C GLY A 42 12.33 -5.08 0.87
N THR A 43 13.52 -4.98 0.29
CA THR A 43 14.31 -3.74 0.28
C THR A 43 13.59 -2.62 -0.47
N VAL A 44 13.04 -2.90 -1.65
CA VAL A 44 12.24 -1.91 -2.40
C VAL A 44 11.07 -1.40 -1.56
N LEU A 45 10.30 -2.27 -0.93
CA LEU A 45 9.14 -1.88 -0.12
C LEU A 45 9.54 -0.96 1.04
N THR A 46 10.61 -1.29 1.76
CA THR A 46 11.08 -0.52 2.91
C THR A 46 11.68 0.82 2.48
N GLN A 47 12.57 0.83 1.49
CA GLN A 47 13.25 2.05 1.06
C GLN A 47 12.29 3.01 0.32
N MET A 48 11.31 2.49 -0.40
CA MET A 48 10.28 3.31 -1.03
C MET A 48 9.35 3.93 0.02
N SER A 49 8.92 3.18 1.03
CA SER A 49 8.15 3.73 2.15
C SER A 49 8.92 4.82 2.89
N LYS A 50 10.22 4.59 3.16
CA LYS A 50 11.09 5.62 3.76
C LYS A 50 11.12 6.90 2.93
N PHE A 51 11.31 6.78 1.63
CA PHE A 51 11.34 7.92 0.71
C PHE A 51 10.07 8.78 0.82
N TRP A 52 8.90 8.15 0.78
CA TRP A 52 7.62 8.84 0.89
C TRP A 52 7.36 9.40 2.29
N PHE A 53 7.71 8.66 3.35
CA PHE A 53 7.61 9.15 4.72
C PHE A 53 8.43 10.42 4.93
N ASP A 54 9.65 10.47 4.39
CA ASP A 54 10.50 11.66 4.50
C ASP A 54 9.91 12.85 3.73
N MET A 55 9.31 12.60 2.55
CA MET A 55 8.73 13.63 1.69
C MET A 55 7.44 14.24 2.26
N THR A 56 6.70 13.52 3.08
CA THR A 56 5.35 13.89 3.52
C THR A 56 5.24 14.26 4.99
N ARG A 57 6.36 14.47 5.68
CA ARG A 57 6.40 14.90 7.09
C ARG A 57 5.68 16.22 7.37
N ASP A 58 5.54 17.07 6.38
CA ASP A 58 4.81 18.33 6.44
C ASP A 58 3.28 18.16 6.41
N ILE A 59 2.78 17.00 6.00
CA ILE A 59 1.34 16.70 5.96
C ILE A 59 0.90 15.99 7.23
N VAL A 60 1.62 14.93 7.62
CA VAL A 60 1.28 14.09 8.77
C VAL A 60 2.54 13.44 9.34
N PRO A 61 2.66 13.30 10.67
CA PRO A 61 3.72 12.51 11.26
C PRO A 61 3.55 11.02 10.86
N ASN A 62 4.66 10.31 10.75
CA ASN A 62 4.65 8.87 10.48
C ASN A 62 5.34 8.07 11.58
N HIS A 63 5.17 6.76 11.55
CA HIS A 63 5.66 5.87 12.59
C HIS A 63 7.15 5.50 12.47
N MET A 64 7.80 5.82 11.36
CA MET A 64 9.21 5.46 11.13
C MET A 64 10.15 6.15 12.13
N ILE A 65 10.96 5.36 12.82
CA ILE A 65 12.06 5.84 13.67
C ILE A 65 13.37 5.76 12.90
N SER A 66 13.73 4.59 12.38
CA SER A 66 14.96 4.36 11.63
C SER A 66 14.83 3.18 10.69
N VAL A 67 15.60 3.19 9.60
CA VAL A 67 15.82 2.04 8.71
C VAL A 67 17.27 1.54 8.77
N ASP A 68 18.11 2.13 9.61
CA ASP A 68 19.47 1.68 9.84
C ASP A 68 19.46 0.53 10.86
N VAL A 69 19.92 -0.65 10.45
CA VAL A 69 19.99 -1.82 11.32
C VAL A 69 20.96 -1.63 12.50
N ASN A 70 21.87 -0.65 12.43
CA ASN A 70 22.75 -0.32 13.55
C ASN A 70 22.00 0.35 14.72
N ASP A 71 20.85 0.96 14.46
CA ASP A 71 19.95 1.52 15.49
C ASP A 71 19.07 0.43 16.12
N MET A 72 19.07 -0.79 15.57
CA MET A 72 18.23 -1.91 15.99
C MET A 72 19.01 -2.88 16.90
N PRO A 73 18.32 -3.79 17.62
CA PRO A 73 18.96 -4.86 18.37
C PRO A 73 19.93 -5.69 17.53
N GLU A 74 20.94 -6.28 18.15
CA GLU A 74 21.99 -7.08 17.50
C GLU A 74 21.44 -8.16 16.56
N PHE A 75 20.27 -8.74 16.90
CA PHE A 75 19.61 -9.74 16.08
C PHE A 75 19.39 -9.27 14.63
N PHE A 76 19.12 -7.97 14.42
CA PHE A 76 18.83 -7.38 13.11
C PHE A 76 20.06 -6.84 12.37
N ARG A 77 21.25 -6.83 13.02
CA ARG A 77 22.51 -6.34 12.42
C ARG A 77 23.17 -7.38 11.51
N LYS A 78 22.38 -8.09 10.73
CA LYS A 78 22.82 -9.11 9.79
C LYS A 78 22.47 -8.68 8.37
N PRO A 79 23.24 -9.12 7.35
CA PRO A 79 22.98 -8.75 5.95
C PRO A 79 21.54 -9.02 5.48
N GLU A 80 20.90 -10.07 6.00
CA GLU A 80 19.53 -10.46 5.65
C GLU A 80 18.46 -9.47 6.07
N PHE A 81 18.75 -8.55 7.01
CA PHE A 81 17.85 -7.51 7.52
C PHE A 81 18.21 -6.11 7.04
N ASP A 82 19.37 -5.96 6.39
CA ASP A 82 19.82 -4.67 5.91
C ASP A 82 19.00 -4.18 4.72
N GLY A 83 18.52 -2.95 4.81
CA GLY A 83 17.72 -2.30 3.78
C GLY A 83 16.22 -2.66 3.78
N ASN A 84 15.83 -3.80 4.36
CA ASN A 84 14.44 -4.29 4.37
C ASN A 84 13.75 -4.20 5.73
N SER A 85 14.42 -3.64 6.73
CA SER A 85 13.92 -3.49 8.11
C SER A 85 13.64 -2.04 8.45
N MET A 86 12.58 -1.80 9.22
CA MET A 86 12.20 -0.49 9.70
C MET A 86 11.82 -0.56 11.18
N MET A 87 12.47 0.23 12.01
CA MET A 87 12.07 0.43 13.39
C MET A 87 10.97 1.50 13.43
N CYS A 88 9.85 1.19 14.06
CA CYS A 88 8.64 1.99 14.06
C CYS A 88 8.13 2.24 15.48
N ARG A 89 7.49 3.39 15.68
CA ARG A 89 6.68 3.64 16.88
C ARG A 89 5.49 2.67 16.92
N LYS A 90 5.11 2.25 18.12
CA LYS A 90 3.84 1.56 18.35
C LYS A 90 2.69 2.54 18.19
N LEU A 91 1.66 2.14 17.49
CA LEU A 91 0.44 2.93 17.30
C LEU A 91 -0.76 2.05 17.65
N GLU A 92 -1.81 2.69 18.17
CA GLU A 92 -3.13 2.10 18.21
C GLU A 92 -3.75 2.22 16.81
N MET A 93 -3.70 1.14 16.01
CA MET A 93 -4.13 1.19 14.62
C MET A 93 -5.64 1.40 14.49
N LEU A 94 -6.02 2.35 13.63
CA LEU A 94 -7.40 2.61 13.29
C LEU A 94 -7.94 1.51 12.34
N PRO A 95 -9.22 1.07 12.52
CA PRO A 95 -9.78 -0.10 11.82
C PRO A 95 -10.27 0.20 10.40
N ILE A 96 -9.69 1.21 9.75
CA ILE A 96 -10.05 1.65 8.41
C ILE A 96 -8.83 1.56 7.50
N GLU A 97 -9.00 0.91 6.36
CA GLU A 97 -8.09 1.03 5.23
C GLU A 97 -8.46 2.26 4.40
N CYS A 98 -7.55 3.22 4.33
CA CYS A 98 -7.78 4.50 3.68
C CYS A 98 -7.37 4.43 2.22
N ILE A 99 -8.31 4.03 1.35
CA ILE A 99 -8.09 3.91 -0.08
C ILE A 99 -8.48 5.22 -0.77
N VAL A 100 -7.60 5.69 -1.65
CA VAL A 100 -7.85 6.85 -2.51
C VAL A 100 -7.65 6.45 -3.96
N ARG A 101 -8.53 6.92 -4.83
CA ARG A 101 -8.52 6.63 -6.26
C ARG A 101 -8.49 7.93 -7.06
N GLY A 102 -7.48 8.09 -7.87
CA GLY A 102 -7.40 9.17 -8.87
C GLY A 102 -7.84 8.70 -10.25
N TYR A 103 -7.91 7.40 -10.45
CA TYR A 103 -8.32 6.72 -11.70
C TYR A 103 -9.29 5.60 -11.36
N ILE A 104 -10.24 5.33 -12.26
CA ILE A 104 -11.27 4.30 -12.04
C ILE A 104 -10.79 2.95 -12.55
N THR A 105 -10.42 2.04 -11.65
CA THR A 105 -9.90 0.71 -11.97
C THR A 105 -10.19 -0.31 -10.86
N GLY A 106 -9.94 -1.58 -11.09
CA GLY A 106 -10.11 -2.66 -10.10
C GLY A 106 -11.52 -2.71 -9.53
N SER A 107 -11.63 -2.93 -8.22
CA SER A 107 -12.95 -3.03 -7.55
C SER A 107 -13.78 -1.74 -7.65
N GLY A 108 -13.14 -0.58 -7.79
CA GLY A 108 -13.82 0.68 -8.06
C GLY A 108 -14.50 0.68 -9.44
N TRP A 109 -13.81 0.20 -10.47
CA TRP A 109 -14.37 0.04 -11.80
C TRP A 109 -15.53 -0.96 -11.83
N GLU A 110 -15.37 -2.11 -11.19
CA GLU A 110 -16.44 -3.11 -11.09
C GLU A 110 -17.70 -2.57 -10.39
N SER A 111 -17.53 -1.80 -9.30
CA SER A 111 -18.63 -1.14 -8.60
C SER A 111 -19.32 -0.12 -9.49
N TYR A 112 -18.53 0.74 -10.15
CA TYR A 112 -19.05 1.75 -11.06
C TYR A 112 -19.85 1.14 -12.22
N GLN A 113 -19.34 0.09 -12.86
CA GLN A 113 -20.07 -0.60 -13.94
C GLN A 113 -21.43 -1.15 -13.50
N LYS A 114 -21.52 -1.63 -12.26
CA LYS A 114 -22.76 -2.23 -11.72
C LYS A 114 -23.77 -1.18 -11.27
N THR A 115 -23.32 -0.07 -10.70
CA THR A 115 -24.19 0.84 -9.95
C THR A 115 -24.05 2.31 -10.32
N GLY A 116 -23.00 2.72 -10.99
CA GLY A 116 -22.61 4.12 -11.18
C GLY A 116 -21.99 4.77 -9.94
N PHE A 117 -21.80 4.00 -8.85
CA PHE A 117 -21.27 4.48 -7.58
C PHE A 117 -20.03 3.71 -7.14
N VAL A 118 -19.18 4.37 -6.34
CA VAL A 118 -18.08 3.75 -5.62
C VAL A 118 -18.12 4.24 -4.17
N CYS A 119 -18.27 3.32 -3.21
CA CYS A 119 -18.37 3.67 -1.78
C CYS A 119 -19.39 4.77 -1.47
N GLY A 120 -20.57 4.74 -2.13
CA GLY A 120 -21.62 5.73 -1.99
C GLY A 120 -21.41 7.03 -2.79
N ILE A 121 -20.27 7.18 -3.48
CA ILE A 121 -19.98 8.35 -4.32
C ILE A 121 -20.49 8.10 -5.73
N ARG A 122 -21.40 8.96 -6.19
CA ARG A 122 -21.85 8.93 -7.59
C ARG A 122 -20.75 9.50 -8.50
N LEU A 123 -20.40 8.76 -9.54
CA LEU A 123 -19.42 9.19 -10.53
C LEU A 123 -20.11 9.65 -11.82
N PRO A 124 -19.43 10.46 -12.66
CA PRO A 124 -19.93 10.84 -13.98
C PRO A 124 -20.29 9.63 -14.83
N GLU A 125 -21.30 9.77 -15.69
CA GLU A 125 -21.67 8.75 -16.65
C GLU A 125 -20.65 8.66 -17.80
N GLY A 126 -20.48 7.47 -18.37
CA GLY A 126 -19.64 7.27 -19.55
C GLY A 126 -18.14 7.17 -19.30
N LEU A 127 -17.73 7.02 -18.04
CA LEU A 127 -16.31 6.76 -17.73
C LEU A 127 -15.86 5.43 -18.32
N LYS A 128 -14.63 5.40 -18.81
CA LYS A 128 -13.95 4.20 -19.29
C LYS A 128 -13.05 3.60 -18.23
N GLU A 129 -12.74 2.32 -18.35
CA GLU A 129 -11.76 1.68 -17.47
C GLU A 129 -10.43 2.43 -17.49
N SER A 130 -9.80 2.57 -16.33
CA SER A 130 -8.55 3.32 -16.13
C SER A 130 -8.62 4.80 -16.44
N GLU A 131 -9.80 5.38 -16.63
CA GLU A 131 -9.93 6.82 -16.87
C GLU A 131 -9.62 7.62 -15.60
N LYS A 132 -8.97 8.77 -15.79
CA LYS A 132 -8.69 9.71 -14.71
C LYS A 132 -9.99 10.33 -14.20
N LEU A 133 -10.19 10.30 -12.90
CA LEU A 133 -11.33 10.94 -12.26
C LEU A 133 -11.16 12.48 -12.24
N PRO A 134 -12.24 13.25 -12.29
CA PRO A 134 -12.19 14.71 -12.18
C PRO A 134 -11.47 15.19 -10.91
N GLU A 135 -11.72 14.51 -9.81
CA GLU A 135 -11.04 14.69 -8.52
C GLU A 135 -10.75 13.31 -7.91
N PRO A 136 -9.67 13.18 -7.13
CA PRO A 136 -9.44 11.96 -6.36
C PRO A 136 -10.59 11.71 -5.38
N ILE A 137 -11.02 10.45 -5.27
CA ILE A 137 -12.09 10.06 -4.35
C ILE A 137 -11.53 9.20 -3.22
N TYR A 138 -12.05 9.43 -2.01
CA TYR A 138 -11.76 8.61 -0.83
C TYR A 138 -12.76 7.47 -0.74
N THR A 139 -12.27 6.24 -0.83
CA THR A 139 -13.07 5.02 -0.90
C THR A 139 -12.60 4.04 0.17
N PRO A 140 -12.97 4.28 1.45
CA PRO A 140 -12.48 3.49 2.57
C PRO A 140 -12.98 2.04 2.53
N SER A 141 -12.25 1.17 3.21
CA SER A 141 -12.60 -0.22 3.44
C SER A 141 -12.46 -0.54 4.93
N THR A 142 -13.23 -1.48 5.43
CA THR A 142 -12.98 -2.06 6.75
C THR A 142 -11.75 -2.93 6.68
N LYS A 143 -11.05 -3.04 7.80
CA LYS A 143 -9.97 -4.01 7.98
C LYS A 143 -10.59 -5.29 8.50
N ALA A 144 -10.69 -6.30 7.63
CA ALA A 144 -11.28 -7.59 7.99
C ALA A 144 -10.44 -8.33 9.06
N GLU A 145 -11.12 -9.15 9.87
CA GLU A 145 -10.44 -10.13 10.70
C GLU A 145 -9.79 -11.22 9.84
N ILE A 146 -8.82 -11.94 10.41
CA ILE A 146 -8.11 -13.00 9.67
C ILE A 146 -9.10 -14.06 9.19
N GLY A 147 -9.27 -14.16 7.87
CA GLY A 147 -10.17 -15.10 7.22
C GLY A 147 -11.39 -14.49 6.54
N ASP A 148 -11.68 -13.22 6.80
CA ASP A 148 -12.70 -12.44 6.10
C ASP A 148 -12.08 -11.54 5.02
N HIS A 149 -12.92 -11.02 4.12
CA HIS A 149 -12.51 -10.07 3.10
C HIS A 149 -12.77 -8.64 3.55
N ASP A 150 -11.86 -7.74 3.22
CA ASP A 150 -12.03 -6.31 3.41
C ASP A 150 -13.27 -5.84 2.62
N GLU A 151 -14.14 -5.09 3.27
CA GLU A 151 -15.37 -4.59 2.68
C GLU A 151 -15.26 -3.10 2.39
N ASN A 152 -15.48 -2.72 1.12
CA ASN A 152 -15.59 -1.32 0.74
C ASN A 152 -16.82 -0.69 1.41
N ILE A 153 -16.62 0.42 2.09
CA ILE A 153 -17.67 1.13 2.84
C ILE A 153 -17.77 2.59 2.42
N SER A 154 -18.90 3.22 2.72
CA SER A 154 -19.06 4.66 2.55
C SER A 154 -18.30 5.43 3.63
N TYR A 155 -18.11 6.73 3.40
CA TYR A 155 -17.54 7.64 4.40
C TYR A 155 -18.38 7.65 5.69
N GLU A 156 -19.71 7.70 5.57
CA GLU A 156 -20.63 7.67 6.70
C GLU A 156 -20.50 6.37 7.50
N LYS A 157 -20.32 5.24 6.80
CA LYS A 157 -20.10 3.95 7.47
C LYS A 157 -18.75 3.91 8.19
N SER A 158 -17.73 4.57 7.66
CA SER A 158 -16.44 4.68 8.36
C SER A 158 -16.56 5.46 9.68
N ILE A 159 -17.42 6.47 9.75
CA ILE A 159 -17.74 7.18 11.00
C ILE A 159 -18.32 6.23 12.04
N GLU A 160 -19.30 5.41 11.66
CA GLU A 160 -19.92 4.42 12.57
C GLU A 160 -18.89 3.40 13.10
N VAL A 161 -18.02 2.92 12.23
CA VAL A 161 -16.94 1.97 12.61
C VAL A 161 -16.00 2.59 13.63
N LEU A 162 -15.55 3.82 13.38
CA LEU A 162 -14.66 4.56 14.28
C LEU A 162 -15.36 4.96 15.58
N GLU A 163 -16.63 5.38 15.54
CA GLU A 163 -17.40 5.73 16.73
C GLU A 163 -17.57 4.54 17.67
N LYS A 164 -17.72 3.34 17.13
CA LYS A 164 -17.82 2.12 17.92
C LYS A 164 -16.55 1.82 18.72
N GLN A 165 -15.39 2.07 18.13
CA GLN A 165 -14.09 1.84 18.79
C GLN A 165 -13.66 3.03 19.64
N PHE A 166 -13.98 4.25 19.20
CA PHE A 166 -13.58 5.52 19.83
C PHE A 166 -14.81 6.41 20.05
N PRO A 167 -15.64 6.12 21.09
CA PRO A 167 -16.86 6.86 21.34
C PRO A 167 -16.66 8.37 21.48
N GLY A 168 -17.41 9.16 20.73
CA GLY A 168 -17.33 10.62 20.67
C GLY A 168 -16.23 11.15 19.75
N LYS A 169 -15.49 10.28 19.04
CA LYS A 169 -14.40 10.63 18.15
C LYS A 169 -14.57 10.15 16.71
N GLY A 170 -15.64 9.40 16.40
CA GLY A 170 -15.83 8.76 15.10
C GLY A 170 -15.76 9.73 13.94
N GLU A 171 -16.52 10.84 14.02
CA GLU A 171 -16.54 11.86 12.95
C GLU A 171 -15.20 12.61 12.85
N GLU A 172 -14.57 12.96 13.99
CA GLU A 172 -13.27 13.63 14.01
C GLU A 172 -12.22 12.80 13.30
N TYR A 173 -12.10 11.51 13.66
CA TYR A 173 -11.12 10.62 13.05
C TYR A 173 -11.46 10.31 11.59
N ALA A 174 -12.71 10.04 11.25
CA ALA A 174 -13.10 9.81 9.85
C ALA A 174 -12.75 10.99 8.95
N LYS A 175 -13.00 12.20 9.42
CA LYS A 175 -12.65 13.42 8.69
C LYS A 175 -11.13 13.56 8.54
N ALA A 176 -10.38 13.34 9.60
CA ALA A 176 -8.91 13.40 9.56
C ALA A 176 -8.33 12.37 8.58
N LEU A 177 -8.81 11.12 8.62
CA LEU A 177 -8.38 10.08 7.69
C LEU A 177 -8.63 10.45 6.24
N LYS A 178 -9.81 10.94 5.93
CA LYS A 178 -10.17 11.39 4.57
C LYS A 178 -9.28 12.54 4.10
N ASP A 179 -9.17 13.59 4.89
CA ASP A 179 -8.44 14.80 4.52
C ASP A 179 -6.94 14.51 4.33
N LEU A 180 -6.34 13.75 5.25
CA LEU A 180 -4.94 13.34 5.18
C LEU A 180 -4.67 12.42 3.98
N THR A 181 -5.54 11.46 3.73
CA THR A 181 -5.43 10.54 2.60
C THR A 181 -5.43 11.27 1.27
N ILE A 182 -6.36 12.21 1.08
CA ILE A 182 -6.44 13.02 -0.14
C ILE A 182 -5.21 13.92 -0.28
N ALA A 183 -4.76 14.57 0.80
CA ALA A 183 -3.60 15.44 0.78
C ALA A 183 -2.31 14.68 0.43
N LEU A 184 -2.10 13.51 1.05
CA LEU A 184 -0.96 12.63 0.76
C LEU A 184 -0.98 12.18 -0.70
N TYR A 185 -2.14 11.71 -1.17
CA TYR A 185 -2.29 11.27 -2.55
C TYR A 185 -1.96 12.38 -3.55
N LYS A 186 -2.54 13.55 -3.41
CA LYS A 186 -2.31 14.67 -4.35
C LYS A 186 -0.83 15.03 -4.45
N LYS A 187 -0.16 15.23 -3.31
CA LYS A 187 1.27 15.55 -3.29
C LYS A 187 2.13 14.48 -3.96
N CYS A 188 1.89 13.22 -3.61
CA CYS A 188 2.71 12.12 -4.11
C CYS A 188 2.40 11.75 -5.57
N ALA A 189 1.13 11.87 -6.00
CA ALA A 189 0.73 11.63 -7.38
C ALA A 189 1.31 12.68 -8.33
N ASP A 190 1.35 13.95 -7.93
CA ASP A 190 1.99 15.02 -8.72
C ASP A 190 3.49 14.76 -8.87
N TYR A 191 4.18 14.44 -7.78
CA TYR A 191 5.59 14.07 -7.82
C TYR A 191 5.85 12.85 -8.72
N ALA A 192 5.06 11.78 -8.57
CA ALA A 192 5.23 10.55 -9.35
C ALA A 192 5.02 10.81 -10.86
N ALA A 193 4.05 11.67 -11.22
CA ALA A 193 3.78 12.03 -12.60
C ALA A 193 4.98 12.73 -13.27
N GLU A 194 5.68 13.60 -12.55
CA GLU A 194 6.92 14.23 -13.01
C GLU A 194 8.06 13.22 -13.22
N HIS A 195 7.96 12.05 -12.60
CA HIS A 195 8.93 10.94 -12.70
C HIS A 195 8.44 9.79 -13.60
N GLY A 196 7.40 10.02 -14.41
CA GLY A 196 6.92 9.06 -15.39
C GLY A 196 6.03 7.95 -14.83
N ILE A 197 5.52 8.09 -13.61
CA ILE A 197 4.63 7.13 -12.95
C ILE A 197 3.29 7.77 -12.63
N ILE A 198 2.20 7.09 -13.04
CA ILE A 198 0.85 7.39 -12.59
C ILE A 198 0.55 6.53 -11.37
N ILE A 199 0.18 7.18 -10.26
CA ILE A 199 -0.42 6.50 -9.09
C ILE A 199 -1.92 6.46 -9.31
N ALA A 200 -2.46 5.33 -9.75
CA ALA A 200 -3.88 5.20 -10.04
C ALA A 200 -4.73 5.17 -8.77
N ASP A 201 -4.32 4.40 -7.81
CA ASP A 201 -4.88 4.30 -6.47
C ASP A 201 -3.82 3.83 -5.48
N THR A 202 -4.11 4.04 -4.22
CA THR A 202 -3.28 3.55 -3.12
C THR A 202 -4.08 3.38 -1.84
N LYS A 203 -3.53 2.64 -0.90
CA LYS A 203 -4.06 2.39 0.43
C LYS A 203 -3.09 2.92 1.48
N PHE A 204 -3.60 3.72 2.41
CA PHE A 204 -2.89 4.14 3.62
C PHE A 204 -3.51 3.52 4.86
N GLU A 205 -2.69 3.30 5.88
CA GLU A 205 -3.13 2.91 7.20
C GLU A 205 -2.64 3.94 8.23
N PHE A 206 -3.51 4.27 9.17
CA PHE A 206 -3.21 5.23 10.23
C PHE A 206 -3.46 4.61 11.59
N GLY A 207 -2.78 5.13 12.59
CA GLY A 207 -2.99 4.81 13.98
C GLY A 207 -2.92 6.05 14.84
N LEU A 208 -3.16 5.87 16.13
CA LEU A 208 -3.03 6.93 17.12
C LEU A 208 -1.74 6.73 17.93
N ASP A 209 -1.04 7.83 18.19
CA ASP A 209 0.04 7.83 19.15
C ASP A 209 -0.49 7.94 20.61
N GLU A 210 0.40 8.00 21.57
CA GLU A 210 0.06 8.06 23.00
C GLU A 210 -0.75 9.31 23.38
N GLU A 211 -0.67 10.39 22.58
CA GLU A 211 -1.44 11.62 22.76
C GLU A 211 -2.74 11.63 21.96
N GLY A 212 -3.08 10.53 21.28
CA GLY A 212 -4.29 10.41 20.45
C GLY A 212 -4.22 11.16 19.12
N ARG A 213 -3.02 11.51 18.65
CA ARG A 213 -2.83 12.14 17.35
C ARG A 213 -2.78 11.10 16.24
N VAL A 214 -3.36 11.43 15.10
CA VAL A 214 -3.32 10.56 13.91
C VAL A 214 -1.92 10.54 13.32
N VAL A 215 -1.38 9.35 13.13
CA VAL A 215 -0.04 9.07 12.61
C VAL A 215 -0.13 8.07 11.47
N LEU A 216 0.58 8.33 10.37
CA LEU A 216 0.68 7.41 9.25
C LEU A 216 1.53 6.20 9.63
N GLY A 217 0.99 5.00 9.41
CA GLY A 217 1.65 3.73 9.73
C GLY A 217 1.78 2.82 8.50
N ASP A 218 2.13 1.57 8.75
CA ASP A 218 2.33 0.52 7.76
C ASP A 218 3.33 0.91 6.66
N GLU A 219 3.10 0.51 5.42
CA GLU A 219 3.86 0.93 4.25
C GLU A 219 3.21 2.11 3.54
N MET A 220 3.99 2.82 2.74
CA MET A 220 3.50 3.96 1.99
C MET A 220 3.90 3.88 0.52
N LEU A 221 2.89 3.89 -0.37
CA LEU A 221 3.03 4.07 -1.81
C LEU A 221 4.10 3.14 -2.43
N THR A 222 3.96 1.86 -2.15
CA THR A 222 4.76 0.79 -2.74
C THR A 222 4.00 0.10 -3.87
N PRO A 223 4.65 -0.67 -4.72
CA PRO A 223 3.96 -1.50 -5.72
C PRO A 223 3.00 -2.54 -5.11
N ASP A 224 3.14 -2.89 -3.82
CA ASP A 224 2.23 -3.80 -3.13
C ASP A 224 0.96 -3.12 -2.62
N SER A 225 1.04 -1.85 -2.21
CA SER A 225 -0.08 -1.07 -1.66
C SER A 225 -0.74 -0.14 -2.68
N SER A 226 -0.21 -0.04 -3.90
CA SER A 226 -0.60 0.94 -4.90
C SER A 226 -0.61 0.33 -6.30
N ARG A 227 -1.39 0.94 -7.21
CA ARG A 227 -1.26 0.70 -8.65
C ARG A 227 -0.41 1.80 -9.27
N PHE A 228 0.79 1.43 -9.68
CA PHE A 228 1.72 2.29 -10.41
C PHE A 228 1.70 1.93 -11.89
N TRP A 229 1.35 2.89 -12.73
CA TRP A 229 1.34 2.72 -14.17
C TRP A 229 2.42 3.52 -14.86
N PRO A 230 3.06 3.01 -15.92
CA PRO A 230 3.92 3.82 -16.79
C PRO A 230 3.11 4.94 -17.42
N ALA A 231 3.56 6.18 -17.25
CA ALA A 231 2.84 7.34 -17.80
C ALA A 231 2.93 7.41 -19.33
N ASP A 232 4.01 6.90 -19.93
CA ASP A 232 4.29 6.94 -21.36
C ASP A 232 3.39 5.98 -22.19
N SER A 233 2.87 4.93 -21.57
CA SER A 233 2.02 3.93 -22.20
C SER A 233 0.56 3.96 -21.71
N TYR A 234 0.21 4.96 -20.90
CA TYR A 234 -1.13 5.09 -20.36
C TYR A 234 -2.16 5.44 -21.46
N GLU A 235 -3.23 4.65 -21.51
CA GLU A 235 -4.37 4.87 -22.39
C GLU A 235 -5.66 4.43 -21.68
N PRO A 236 -6.69 5.28 -21.52
CA PRO A 236 -7.95 4.88 -20.91
C PRO A 236 -8.76 3.96 -21.84
N GLY A 237 -9.58 3.10 -21.26
CA GLY A 237 -10.47 2.17 -21.97
C GLY A 237 -10.16 0.70 -21.77
N HIS A 238 -9.07 0.39 -21.10
CA HIS A 238 -8.66 -0.97 -20.73
C HIS A 238 -7.78 -0.97 -19.49
N SER A 239 -7.48 -2.15 -18.96
CA SER A 239 -6.51 -2.32 -17.86
C SER A 239 -5.11 -1.90 -18.31
N GLN A 240 -4.33 -1.33 -17.40
CA GLN A 240 -2.98 -0.80 -17.69
C GLN A 240 -1.88 -1.78 -17.30
N ALA A 241 -0.73 -1.68 -17.97
CA ALA A 241 0.51 -2.25 -17.46
C ALA A 241 0.85 -1.64 -16.10
N SER A 242 1.48 -2.42 -15.22
CA SER A 242 1.76 -2.02 -13.84
C SER A 242 3.20 -2.35 -13.45
N PHE A 243 3.76 -1.58 -12.50
CA PHE A 243 5.08 -1.82 -11.90
C PHE A 243 5.00 -2.79 -10.70
N ASP A 244 4.05 -3.69 -10.71
CA ASP A 244 3.86 -4.66 -9.64
C ASP A 244 4.03 -6.12 -10.11
N LYS A 245 3.37 -7.03 -9.44
CA LYS A 245 3.34 -8.47 -9.71
C LYS A 245 2.32 -8.90 -10.78
N GLN A 246 1.96 -8.01 -11.72
CA GLN A 246 0.98 -8.35 -12.75
C GLN A 246 1.47 -9.50 -13.65
N PHE A 247 2.75 -9.53 -14.01
CA PHE A 247 3.34 -10.65 -14.74
C PHE A 247 3.15 -11.99 -14.03
N ALA A 248 3.35 -12.01 -12.71
CA ALA A 248 3.12 -13.22 -11.90
C ALA A 248 1.64 -13.63 -11.91
N ARG A 249 0.73 -12.67 -11.72
CA ARG A 249 -0.72 -12.93 -11.74
C ARG A 249 -1.20 -13.46 -13.08
N ASP A 250 -0.75 -12.86 -14.18
CA ASP A 250 -1.15 -13.25 -15.53
C ASP A 250 -0.63 -14.65 -15.89
N TRP A 251 0.62 -14.94 -15.52
CA TRP A 251 1.18 -16.25 -15.71
C TRP A 251 0.42 -17.33 -14.92
N LEU A 252 0.11 -17.07 -13.62
CA LEU A 252 -0.64 -18.00 -12.78
C LEU A 252 -2.04 -18.29 -13.34
N LYS A 253 -2.74 -17.29 -13.87
CA LYS A 253 -4.05 -17.47 -14.51
C LYS A 253 -3.98 -18.34 -15.78
N GLN A 254 -2.91 -18.20 -16.54
CA GLN A 254 -2.71 -18.96 -17.77
C GLN A 254 -2.19 -20.39 -17.51
N ASN A 255 -1.67 -20.65 -16.32
CA ASN A 255 -1.09 -21.94 -15.93
C ASN A 255 -1.72 -22.44 -14.61
N PRO A 256 -2.97 -22.93 -14.60
CA PRO A 256 -3.69 -23.27 -13.39
C PRO A 256 -3.05 -24.42 -12.57
N ASP A 257 -2.27 -25.31 -13.21
CA ASP A 257 -1.59 -26.44 -12.57
C ASP A 257 -0.15 -26.11 -12.14
N ASN A 258 0.09 -24.85 -11.75
CA ASN A 258 1.44 -24.29 -11.52
C ASN A 258 2.09 -24.63 -10.17
N ASP A 259 1.38 -25.30 -9.23
CA ASP A 259 1.85 -25.59 -7.87
C ASP A 259 2.39 -24.32 -7.13
N TRP A 260 1.84 -23.15 -7.45
CA TRP A 260 2.23 -21.84 -6.88
C TRP A 260 3.73 -21.53 -7.04
N THR A 261 4.33 -22.02 -8.13
CA THR A 261 5.73 -21.81 -8.48
C THR A 261 5.83 -21.10 -9.83
N LEU A 262 6.53 -19.98 -9.88
CA LEU A 262 6.75 -19.21 -11.09
C LEU A 262 8.02 -19.68 -11.81
N PRO A 263 8.08 -19.60 -13.15
CA PRO A 263 9.35 -19.70 -13.87
C PRO A 263 10.30 -18.55 -13.51
N ASP A 264 11.61 -18.82 -13.56
CA ASP A 264 12.65 -17.83 -13.23
C ASP A 264 12.52 -16.54 -14.05
N GLU A 265 12.12 -16.65 -15.32
CA GLU A 265 11.90 -15.50 -16.19
C GLU A 265 10.78 -14.57 -15.67
N ILE A 266 9.70 -15.13 -15.11
CA ILE A 266 8.59 -14.36 -14.53
C ILE A 266 9.01 -13.73 -13.21
N VAL A 267 9.78 -14.44 -12.39
CA VAL A 267 10.38 -13.90 -11.17
C VAL A 267 11.27 -12.71 -11.51
N GLN A 268 12.16 -12.85 -12.50
CA GLN A 268 13.05 -11.76 -12.92
C GLN A 268 12.30 -10.55 -13.45
N LYS A 269 11.31 -10.74 -14.32
CA LYS A 269 10.45 -9.64 -14.82
C LYS A 269 9.74 -8.91 -13.70
N THR A 270 9.28 -9.65 -12.69
CA THR A 270 8.64 -9.07 -11.51
C THR A 270 9.65 -8.23 -10.71
N GLN A 271 10.83 -8.78 -10.43
CA GLN A 271 11.91 -8.05 -9.76
C GLN A 271 12.28 -6.76 -10.50
N ASP A 272 12.47 -6.84 -11.81
CA ASP A 272 12.83 -5.69 -12.64
C ASP A 272 11.80 -4.55 -12.54
N LYS A 273 10.51 -4.88 -12.42
CA LYS A 273 9.45 -3.88 -12.25
C LYS A 273 9.50 -3.16 -10.90
N TYR A 274 9.76 -3.90 -9.82
CA TYR A 274 9.94 -3.29 -8.50
C TYR A 274 11.15 -2.36 -8.46
N LEU A 275 12.29 -2.81 -8.99
CA LEU A 275 13.52 -2.01 -9.06
C LEU A 275 13.37 -0.79 -9.98
N GLN A 276 12.69 -0.95 -11.11
CA GLN A 276 12.42 0.14 -12.05
C GLN A 276 11.57 1.24 -11.40
N ALA A 277 10.49 0.89 -10.70
CA ALA A 277 9.65 1.86 -9.99
C ALA A 277 10.46 2.61 -8.92
N TYR A 278 11.27 1.89 -8.15
CA TYR A 278 12.13 2.51 -7.14
C TYR A 278 13.11 3.52 -7.76
N ARG A 279 13.81 3.13 -8.80
CA ARG A 279 14.77 4.00 -9.50
C ARG A 279 14.09 5.23 -10.10
N MET A 280 12.94 5.06 -10.75
CA MET A 280 12.20 6.19 -11.34
C MET A 280 11.78 7.22 -10.30
N LEU A 281 11.28 6.77 -9.15
CA LEU A 281 10.78 7.66 -8.08
C LEU A 281 11.90 8.30 -7.27
N THR A 282 12.96 7.55 -6.97
CA THR A 282 14.00 8.00 -6.03
C THR A 282 15.27 8.50 -6.70
N GLY A 283 15.48 8.14 -7.97
CA GLY A 283 16.74 8.38 -8.68
C GLY A 283 17.93 7.52 -8.17
N LYS A 284 17.65 6.49 -7.35
CA LYS A 284 18.67 5.64 -6.72
C LYS A 284 18.58 4.21 -7.22
N GLU A 285 19.70 3.51 -7.20
CA GLU A 285 19.78 2.05 -7.37
C GLU A 285 19.87 1.37 -6.00
N LEU A 286 19.44 0.07 -5.94
CA LEU A 286 19.53 -0.80 -4.76
C LEU A 286 20.54 -1.92 -4.97
#